data_3723466a835739cabf608cd44f8866d9
#
_entry.id   3723466a835739cabf608cd44f8866d9
#
_cell.length_a   1.000
_cell.length_b   1.000
_cell.length_c   1.000
_cell.angle_alpha   90.00
_cell.angle_beta   90.00
_cell.angle_gamma   90.00
#
_symmetry.space_group_name_H-M   'P 1'
#
loop_
_entity.id
_entity.type
_entity.pdbx_description
1 polymer ?
#
loop_
_entity_poly.entity_id
_entity_poly.type
_entity_poly.pdbx_seq_one_letter_code
_entity_poly.pdbx_strand_id
1 'polypeptide(L)'
;MNPTPPRSLVRRARRLVGACATVAVLAATASCSRGGDDAAETTPTTEPVATTEAPTTTRATTTTTSSTTTTAAPTTTTEKVIPRMPLTGVVLEEGQEPPDRPALVVKIDNNRVARPQSGLNEADIVFEEIVEYGTRFAAVFHSGDADPVGPIRSGRTQDIDLLGGLHQPLFAWSGGNPNVNRAIAESDFVDLHPAKFPGLYRRQGNRPRPHNFYSTTAELFAATPPDHTGRPTLLFAYVDPGERPGGRNVSRAEFAMDANRVLWEFSPEINGWLRATDGRSHHDELTGDRVSTTNVVILETGYRPSIA
;
A
#
# COMPACT_ATOMS: atom_id res chain seq x y z
N MET A 1 64.21 -9.63 -10.14
CA MET A 1 63.77 -11.02 -9.85
C MET A 1 62.28 -10.98 -9.59
N ASN A 2 61.49 -11.34 -10.60
CA ASN A 2 60.02 -11.40 -10.48
C ASN A 2 59.61 -12.88 -10.31
N PRO A 3 58.73 -13.23 -9.38
CA PRO A 3 58.20 -14.60 -9.33
C PRO A 3 56.94 -14.72 -10.20
N THR A 4 56.94 -15.79 -10.97
CA THR A 4 55.90 -16.29 -11.87
C THR A 4 54.72 -16.87 -11.07
N PRO A 5 53.45 -16.69 -11.47
CA PRO A 5 52.31 -17.35 -10.82
C PRO A 5 52.08 -18.79 -11.36
N PRO A 6 51.47 -19.68 -10.56
CA PRO A 6 51.26 -21.08 -10.92
C PRO A 6 50.04 -21.27 -11.84
N ARG A 7 50.16 -22.25 -12.72
CA ARG A 7 49.19 -22.70 -13.72
C ARG A 7 48.00 -23.44 -13.05
N SER A 8 46.79 -23.07 -13.44
CA SER A 8 45.54 -23.73 -13.06
C SER A 8 45.30 -25.01 -13.90
N LEU A 9 44.99 -26.09 -13.22
CA LEU A 9 44.58 -27.38 -13.77
C LEU A 9 43.08 -27.32 -14.17
N VAL A 10 42.82 -27.43 -15.46
CA VAL A 10 41.48 -27.62 -16.02
C VAL A 10 41.09 -29.10 -15.88
N ARG A 11 40.07 -29.39 -15.06
CA ARG A 11 39.39 -30.70 -15.05
C ARG A 11 38.16 -30.65 -15.94
N ARG A 12 38.21 -31.41 -17.03
CA ARG A 12 37.05 -31.75 -17.88
C ARG A 12 36.14 -32.71 -17.12
N ALA A 13 34.87 -32.35 -16.95
CA ALA A 13 33.81 -33.27 -16.53
C ALA A 13 32.95 -33.69 -17.73
N ARG A 14 32.77 -35.01 -17.84
CA ARG A 14 32.07 -35.72 -18.91
C ARG A 14 30.55 -35.49 -18.86
N ARG A 15 29.98 -35.35 -20.04
CA ARG A 15 28.51 -35.40 -20.28
C ARG A 15 28.02 -36.84 -20.05
N LEU A 16 26.96 -36.97 -19.27
CA LEU A 16 26.10 -38.15 -19.24
C LEU A 16 24.77 -37.75 -19.88
N VAL A 17 24.43 -38.46 -20.95
CA VAL A 17 23.18 -38.43 -21.67
C VAL A 17 22.26 -39.40 -20.94
N GLY A 18 21.11 -38.93 -20.51
CA GLY A 18 20.04 -39.71 -19.88
C GLY A 18 18.72 -39.52 -20.64
N ALA A 19 18.12 -40.64 -20.97
CA ALA A 19 17.06 -40.87 -21.95
C ALA A 19 15.69 -40.29 -21.59
N CYS A 20 14.93 -39.94 -22.65
CA CYS A 20 13.49 -39.65 -22.66
C CYS A 20 12.67 -40.82 -22.15
N ALA A 21 11.69 -40.53 -21.29
CA ALA A 21 10.52 -41.36 -21.12
C ALA A 21 9.27 -40.51 -21.42
N THR A 22 8.64 -40.79 -22.54
CA THR A 22 7.35 -40.31 -22.96
C THR A 22 6.26 -41.07 -22.20
N VAL A 23 5.40 -40.35 -21.48
CA VAL A 23 4.14 -40.88 -20.93
C VAL A 23 2.99 -40.26 -21.71
N ALA A 24 2.26 -41.11 -22.43
CA ALA A 24 0.99 -40.80 -23.10
C ALA A 24 -0.14 -40.82 -22.05
N VAL A 25 -0.95 -39.76 -22.00
CA VAL A 25 -2.21 -39.77 -21.23
C VAL A 25 -3.36 -39.80 -22.21
N LEU A 26 -4.18 -40.86 -22.06
CA LEU A 26 -5.43 -41.08 -22.79
C LEU A 26 -6.49 -40.07 -22.31
N ALA A 27 -7.15 -39.45 -23.26
CA ALA A 27 -8.39 -38.74 -23.07
C ALA A 27 -9.58 -39.75 -22.99
N ALA A 28 -10.40 -39.65 -21.94
CA ALA A 28 -11.70 -40.30 -21.88
C ALA A 28 -12.78 -39.22 -21.98
N THR A 29 -13.49 -39.25 -23.07
CA THR A 29 -14.76 -38.53 -23.30
C THR A 29 -15.89 -39.34 -22.71
N ALA A 30 -16.77 -38.73 -21.92
CA ALA A 30 -18.11 -39.28 -21.63
C ALA A 30 -19.15 -38.21 -21.89
N SER A 31 -20.08 -38.59 -22.71
CA SER A 31 -21.19 -37.84 -23.31
C SER A 31 -22.50 -38.09 -22.58
N CYS A 32 -23.33 -37.04 -22.57
CA CYS A 32 -24.80 -37.03 -22.55
C CYS A 32 -25.60 -37.69 -21.41
N SER A 33 -26.52 -36.95 -20.82
CA SER A 33 -27.95 -37.24 -21.00
C SER A 33 -28.85 -36.06 -20.58
N ARG A 34 -29.91 -35.92 -21.37
CA ARG A 34 -31.05 -35.01 -21.32
C ARG A 34 -32.10 -35.44 -20.30
N GLY A 35 -32.93 -34.50 -19.90
CA GLY A 35 -34.27 -34.65 -19.33
C GLY A 35 -34.45 -33.58 -18.25
N GLY A 36 -35.40 -32.69 -18.28
CA GLY A 36 -36.77 -32.64 -18.75
C GLY A 36 -37.53 -31.84 -17.71
N ASP A 37 -38.15 -30.78 -18.14
CA ASP A 37 -39.27 -30.00 -17.61
C ASP A 37 -39.75 -30.24 -16.16
N ASP A 38 -39.90 -29.14 -15.37
CA ASP A 38 -41.21 -28.68 -14.92
C ASP A 38 -41.16 -27.28 -14.33
N ALA A 39 -42.01 -26.42 -14.87
CA ALA A 39 -42.30 -25.08 -14.41
C ALA A 39 -43.24 -25.14 -13.19
N ALA A 40 -42.89 -24.42 -12.13
CA ALA A 40 -43.84 -24.02 -11.10
C ALA A 40 -43.74 -22.54 -10.85
N GLU A 41 -44.69 -21.84 -11.41
CA GLU A 41 -45.03 -20.45 -11.23
C GLU A 41 -45.58 -20.26 -9.81
N THR A 42 -44.90 -19.46 -8.96
CA THR A 42 -45.47 -19.00 -7.69
C THR A 42 -45.55 -17.49 -7.71
N THR A 43 -46.78 -17.00 -7.85
CA THR A 43 -47.22 -15.61 -7.70
C THR A 43 -46.93 -15.08 -6.31
N PRO A 44 -46.41 -13.85 -6.12
CA PRO A 44 -46.35 -13.22 -4.82
C PRO A 44 -47.70 -12.61 -4.45
N THR A 45 -48.25 -13.06 -3.34
CA THR A 45 -49.42 -12.46 -2.67
C THR A 45 -49.03 -11.11 -2.05
N THR A 46 -49.73 -10.07 -2.47
CA THR A 46 -49.64 -8.74 -1.91
C THR A 46 -50.53 -8.65 -0.67
N GLU A 47 -49.96 -8.49 0.51
CA GLU A 47 -50.70 -8.07 1.72
C GLU A 47 -50.90 -6.58 1.77
N PRO A 48 -52.07 -6.07 2.29
CA PRO A 48 -52.39 -4.67 2.29
C PRO A 48 -51.71 -3.93 3.46
N VAL A 49 -51.11 -2.78 3.12
CA VAL A 49 -50.49 -1.82 4.05
C VAL A 49 -51.60 -1.20 4.92
N ALA A 50 -51.49 -1.33 6.25
CA ALA A 50 -52.31 -0.64 7.22
C ALA A 50 -51.96 0.83 7.28
N THR A 51 -52.95 1.70 7.01
CA THR A 51 -52.87 3.15 7.14
C THR A 51 -52.92 3.52 8.62
N THR A 52 -51.82 4.06 9.16
CA THR A 52 -51.79 4.62 10.51
C THR A 52 -52.23 6.10 10.46
N GLU A 53 -53.34 6.41 11.15
CA GLU A 53 -53.83 7.77 11.32
C GLU A 53 -52.84 8.63 12.14
N ALA A 54 -52.69 9.91 11.74
CA ALA A 54 -51.86 10.87 12.40
C ALA A 54 -52.51 11.38 13.71
N PRO A 55 -51.79 11.59 14.81
CA PRO A 55 -52.34 12.18 16.03
C PRO A 55 -52.57 13.69 15.88
N THR A 56 -53.76 14.12 16.25
CA THR A 56 -54.21 15.53 16.32
C THR A 56 -53.41 16.24 17.43
N THR A 57 -52.61 17.22 17.08
CA THR A 57 -51.88 18.05 18.04
C THR A 57 -52.73 19.16 18.57
N THR A 58 -53.12 19.09 19.85
CA THR A 58 -53.76 20.16 20.60
C THR A 58 -52.75 21.27 20.89
N ARG A 59 -53.00 22.44 20.34
CA ARG A 59 -52.19 23.66 20.54
C ARG A 59 -52.36 24.23 21.94
N ALA A 60 -51.37 24.08 22.82
CA ALA A 60 -51.30 24.81 24.08
C ALA A 60 -50.75 26.23 23.85
N THR A 61 -51.48 27.23 24.31
CA THR A 61 -51.05 28.64 24.27
C THR A 61 -50.05 28.88 25.41
N THR A 62 -48.77 29.02 25.09
CA THR A 62 -47.74 29.34 26.08
C THR A 62 -47.53 30.85 26.13
N THR A 63 -47.75 31.44 27.29
CA THR A 63 -47.44 32.83 27.60
C THR A 63 -45.92 32.99 27.68
N THR A 64 -45.33 33.74 26.76
CA THR A 64 -43.89 34.00 26.72
C THR A 64 -43.53 35.11 27.70
N THR A 65 -42.89 34.77 28.80
CA THR A 65 -42.21 35.74 29.66
C THR A 65 -40.82 35.99 29.06
N SER A 66 -40.60 37.20 28.55
CA SER A 66 -39.28 37.60 27.99
C SER A 66 -38.27 37.79 29.13
N SER A 67 -37.43 36.79 29.35
CA SER A 67 -36.21 36.95 30.14
C SER A 67 -35.08 37.41 29.24
N THR A 68 -34.58 38.61 29.46
CA THR A 68 -33.38 39.13 28.74
C THR A 68 -32.16 38.42 29.27
N THR A 69 -31.76 37.32 28.62
CA THR A 69 -30.49 36.64 28.90
C THR A 69 -29.43 37.39 28.11
N THR A 70 -28.56 38.09 28.81
CA THR A 70 -27.31 38.64 28.22
C THR A 70 -26.44 37.46 27.82
N THR A 71 -26.45 37.13 26.54
CA THR A 71 -25.53 36.11 25.97
C THR A 71 -24.15 36.69 25.96
N ALA A 72 -23.25 36.18 26.82
CA ALA A 72 -21.84 36.45 26.72
C ALA A 72 -21.37 35.96 25.32
N ALA A 73 -20.58 36.80 24.65
CA ALA A 73 -20.02 36.45 23.35
C ALA A 73 -19.22 35.10 23.48
N PRO A 74 -19.38 34.17 22.55
CA PRO A 74 -18.57 32.94 22.59
C PRO A 74 -17.11 33.31 22.54
N THR A 75 -16.38 32.97 23.58
CA THR A 75 -14.91 33.03 23.57
C THR A 75 -14.44 31.94 22.62
N THR A 76 -14.11 32.31 21.38
CA THR A 76 -13.48 31.40 20.42
C THR A 76 -12.08 31.14 20.92
N THR A 77 -11.90 30.08 21.71
CA THR A 77 -10.57 29.56 22.02
C THR A 77 -10.06 29.00 20.70
N THR A 78 -9.20 29.72 20.01
CA THR A 78 -8.47 29.22 18.86
C THR A 78 -7.55 28.11 19.37
N GLU A 79 -7.96 26.86 19.15
CA GLU A 79 -7.13 25.71 19.45
C GLU A 79 -5.82 25.87 18.68
N LYS A 80 -4.69 25.82 19.38
CA LYS A 80 -3.37 26.00 18.76
C LYS A 80 -3.12 24.79 17.86
N VAL A 81 -3.23 24.98 16.55
CA VAL A 81 -2.89 23.93 15.58
C VAL A 81 -1.40 23.66 15.66
N ILE A 82 -1.03 22.46 16.06
CA ILE A 82 0.38 22.02 16.10
C ILE A 82 0.77 21.60 14.68
N PRO A 83 1.72 22.27 14.03
CA PRO A 83 2.16 21.92 12.69
C PRO A 83 2.84 20.56 12.68
N ARG A 84 2.51 19.71 11.69
CA ARG A 84 2.96 18.32 11.61
C ARG A 84 3.32 17.96 10.18
N MET A 85 4.24 17.01 10.03
CA MET A 85 4.46 16.30 8.78
C MET A 85 3.19 15.54 8.38
N PRO A 86 2.70 15.68 7.14
CA PRO A 86 1.37 15.19 6.76
C PRO A 86 1.24 13.67 6.81
N LEU A 87 2.30 12.93 6.52
CA LEU A 87 2.24 11.47 6.43
C LEU A 87 2.74 10.76 7.70
N THR A 88 3.62 11.38 8.46
CA THR A 88 4.21 10.76 9.66
C THR A 88 3.66 11.32 10.98
N GLY A 89 3.00 12.49 10.94
CA GLY A 89 2.53 13.18 12.14
C GLY A 89 3.62 13.78 13.01
N VAL A 90 4.88 13.72 12.58
CA VAL A 90 6.00 14.33 13.31
C VAL A 90 5.73 15.81 13.47
N VAL A 91 5.81 16.30 14.72
CA VAL A 91 5.63 17.71 15.04
C VAL A 91 6.79 18.50 14.46
N LEU A 92 6.46 19.59 13.79
CA LEU A 92 7.44 20.52 13.23
C LEU A 92 7.80 21.59 14.24
N GLU A 93 9.02 22.07 14.19
CA GLU A 93 9.46 23.21 14.97
C GLU A 93 8.78 24.50 14.47
N GLU A 94 8.76 25.53 15.31
CA GLU A 94 8.16 26.82 14.96
C GLU A 94 8.83 27.41 13.72
N GLY A 95 8.02 27.70 12.70
CA GLY A 95 8.50 28.24 11.41
C GLY A 95 8.97 27.17 10.41
N GLN A 96 8.95 25.89 10.77
CA GLN A 96 9.18 24.82 9.81
C GLN A 96 7.89 24.49 9.04
N GLU A 97 8.04 24.17 7.77
CA GLU A 97 6.98 23.73 6.88
C GLU A 97 7.32 22.35 6.30
N PRO A 98 6.32 21.51 6.02
CA PRO A 98 6.54 20.29 5.25
C PRO A 98 7.13 20.61 3.87
N PRO A 99 7.86 19.66 3.24
CA PRO A 99 8.33 19.83 1.87
C PRO A 99 7.20 20.25 0.92
N ASP A 100 7.47 21.21 0.05
CA ASP A 100 6.52 21.63 -0.98
C ASP A 100 6.66 20.76 -2.23
N ARG A 101 6.24 19.51 -2.11
CA ARG A 101 6.24 18.50 -3.17
C ARG A 101 5.07 17.53 -3.00
N PRO A 102 4.62 16.84 -4.07
CA PRO A 102 3.60 15.80 -3.95
C PRO A 102 4.09 14.60 -3.13
N ALA A 103 3.17 13.73 -2.72
CA ALA A 103 3.55 12.39 -2.28
C ALA A 103 4.05 11.58 -3.49
N LEU A 104 5.11 10.81 -3.29
CA LEU A 104 5.61 9.84 -4.28
C LEU A 104 5.31 8.43 -3.79
N VAL A 105 4.60 7.65 -4.59
CA VAL A 105 4.36 6.24 -4.33
C VAL A 105 5.22 5.39 -5.23
N VAL A 106 5.99 4.47 -4.66
CA VAL A 106 6.79 3.49 -5.40
C VAL A 106 6.23 2.10 -5.13
N LYS A 107 5.79 1.40 -6.19
CA LYS A 107 5.34 0.00 -6.08
C LYS A 107 6.55 -0.91 -5.98
N ILE A 108 6.71 -1.60 -4.86
CA ILE A 108 7.87 -2.44 -4.57
C ILE A 108 7.47 -3.91 -4.51
N ASP A 109 8.28 -4.75 -5.12
CA ASP A 109 8.12 -6.20 -5.14
C ASP A 109 8.37 -6.82 -3.76
N ASN A 110 7.51 -7.73 -3.32
CA ASN A 110 7.73 -8.49 -2.08
C ASN A 110 7.90 -10.00 -2.31
N ASN A 111 8.22 -10.40 -3.54
CA ASN A 111 8.62 -11.77 -3.81
C ASN A 111 9.90 -12.13 -3.04
N ARG A 112 10.05 -13.40 -2.64
CA ARG A 112 11.26 -13.87 -1.92
C ARG A 112 12.58 -13.57 -2.67
N VAL A 113 12.54 -13.58 -4.01
CA VAL A 113 13.71 -13.24 -4.84
C VAL A 113 14.04 -11.75 -4.84
N ALA A 114 13.04 -10.90 -4.53
CA ALA A 114 13.19 -9.46 -4.47
C ALA A 114 13.75 -8.95 -3.13
N ARG A 115 13.78 -9.82 -2.11
CA ARG A 115 14.25 -9.46 -0.75
C ARG A 115 15.77 -9.58 -0.63
N PRO A 116 16.45 -8.67 0.09
CA PRO A 116 15.90 -7.46 0.73
C PRO A 116 15.52 -6.40 -0.32
N GLN A 117 14.53 -5.57 0.01
CA GLN A 117 14.17 -4.41 -0.80
C GLN A 117 14.97 -3.19 -0.34
N SER A 118 14.99 -2.16 -1.18
CA SER A 118 15.70 -0.91 -0.91
C SER A 118 14.74 0.25 -0.74
N GLY A 119 14.87 1.02 0.34
CA GLY A 119 14.13 2.25 0.60
C GLY A 119 12.84 2.07 1.40
N LEU A 120 12.64 0.94 2.08
CA LEU A 120 11.45 0.74 2.93
C LEU A 120 11.55 1.53 4.24
N ASN A 121 12.77 1.66 4.80
CA ASN A 121 13.00 2.38 6.05
C ASN A 121 12.97 3.91 5.87
N GLU A 122 13.18 4.40 4.64
CA GLU A 122 13.15 5.81 4.27
C GLU A 122 11.76 6.31 3.89
N ALA A 123 10.82 5.40 3.64
CA ALA A 123 9.45 5.74 3.31
C ALA A 123 8.69 6.27 4.55
N ASP A 124 7.86 7.29 4.35
CA ASP A 124 6.98 7.83 5.40
C ASP A 124 5.88 6.85 5.79
N ILE A 125 5.32 6.14 4.80
CA ILE A 125 4.30 5.10 4.98
C ILE A 125 4.60 3.96 4.00
N VAL A 126 4.40 2.72 4.45
CA VAL A 126 4.44 1.56 3.57
C VAL A 126 3.12 0.79 3.70
N PHE A 127 2.33 0.81 2.65
CA PHE A 127 1.18 -0.09 2.53
C PHE A 127 1.67 -1.45 2.02
N GLU A 128 1.23 -2.53 2.65
CA GLU A 128 1.40 -3.88 2.13
C GLU A 128 0.03 -4.43 1.75
N GLU A 129 -0.10 -4.87 0.53
CA GLU A 129 -1.35 -5.34 -0.06
C GLU A 129 -1.20 -6.74 -0.67
N ILE A 130 -2.26 -7.55 -0.58
CA ILE A 130 -2.32 -8.85 -1.22
C ILE A 130 -2.55 -8.64 -2.73
N VAL A 131 -1.80 -9.39 -3.52
CA VAL A 131 -1.93 -9.48 -4.98
C VAL A 131 -2.08 -10.95 -5.38
N GLU A 132 -2.16 -11.28 -6.67
CA GLU A 132 -2.47 -12.64 -7.15
C GLU A 132 -1.51 -13.74 -6.64
N TYR A 133 -0.27 -13.38 -6.34
CA TYR A 133 0.77 -14.33 -5.91
C TYR A 133 1.62 -13.70 -4.79
N GLY A 134 1.04 -13.56 -3.62
CA GLY A 134 1.71 -12.98 -2.45
C GLY A 134 1.34 -11.52 -2.21
N THR A 135 2.31 -10.69 -1.83
CA THR A 135 2.05 -9.28 -1.53
C THR A 135 2.98 -8.35 -2.32
N ARG A 136 2.61 -7.06 -2.34
CA ARG A 136 3.46 -5.94 -2.78
C ARG A 136 3.40 -4.82 -1.79
N PHE A 137 4.45 -4.00 -1.81
CA PHE A 137 4.45 -2.75 -1.09
C PHE A 137 4.08 -1.58 -2.01
N ALA A 138 3.37 -0.61 -1.46
CA ALA A 138 3.30 0.75 -1.96
C ALA A 138 4.01 1.63 -0.93
N ALA A 139 5.28 1.94 -1.20
CA ALA A 139 6.09 2.78 -0.34
C ALA A 139 5.87 4.24 -0.71
N VAL A 140 5.45 5.06 0.26
CA VAL A 140 5.09 6.46 0.09
C VAL A 140 6.18 7.33 0.68
N PHE A 141 6.71 8.23 -0.12
CA PHE A 141 7.74 9.18 0.24
C PHE A 141 7.19 10.61 0.14
N HIS A 142 7.51 11.43 1.12
CA HIS A 142 7.26 12.87 1.11
C HIS A 142 8.35 13.59 1.88
N SER A 143 8.80 13.09 3.04
CA SER A 143 9.88 13.66 3.83
C SER A 143 11.21 12.96 3.56
N GLY A 144 11.20 11.65 3.32
CA GLY A 144 12.40 10.85 3.09
C GLY A 144 12.80 10.73 1.62
N ASP A 145 14.03 10.30 1.38
CA ASP A 145 14.59 10.02 0.06
C ASP A 145 15.36 8.69 0.07
N ALA A 146 15.37 7.98 -1.07
CA ALA A 146 16.06 6.70 -1.22
C ALA A 146 16.79 6.61 -2.56
N ASP A 147 18.04 6.14 -2.53
CA ASP A 147 18.89 5.84 -3.70
C ASP A 147 19.72 4.58 -3.46
N PRO A 148 19.37 3.44 -4.10
CA PRO A 148 18.21 3.21 -4.97
C PRO A 148 16.92 2.93 -4.21
N VAL A 149 15.77 2.97 -4.90
CA VAL A 149 14.47 2.52 -4.42
C VAL A 149 13.95 1.36 -5.29
N GLY A 150 13.50 0.27 -4.66
CA GLY A 150 12.98 -0.89 -5.37
C GLY A 150 13.25 -2.26 -4.71
N PRO A 151 13.12 -3.40 -5.44
CA PRO A 151 12.79 -3.50 -6.88
C PRO A 151 11.36 -3.07 -7.17
N ILE A 152 11.18 -2.25 -8.21
CA ILE A 152 9.89 -1.71 -8.62
C ILE A 152 9.08 -2.78 -9.34
N ARG A 153 7.78 -2.83 -9.05
CA ARG A 153 6.87 -3.86 -9.54
C ARG A 153 5.56 -3.27 -10.09
N SER A 154 4.74 -4.16 -10.65
CA SER A 154 3.48 -3.76 -11.30
C SER A 154 2.46 -3.23 -10.28
N GLY A 155 1.69 -2.21 -10.68
CA GLY A 155 0.52 -1.73 -9.98
C GLY A 155 -0.69 -2.66 -10.11
N ARG A 156 -1.75 -2.31 -9.39
CA ARG A 156 -3.05 -2.97 -9.39
C ARG A 156 -4.15 -1.91 -9.33
N THR A 157 -5.36 -2.27 -9.70
CA THR A 157 -6.51 -1.33 -9.62
C THR A 157 -6.82 -0.92 -8.19
N GLN A 158 -6.57 -1.78 -7.21
CA GLN A 158 -6.74 -1.46 -5.79
C GLN A 158 -5.82 -0.31 -5.29
N ASP A 159 -4.72 -0.04 -5.99
CA ASP A 159 -3.86 1.10 -5.67
C ASP A 159 -4.62 2.43 -5.75
N ILE A 160 -5.58 2.55 -6.67
CA ILE A 160 -6.37 3.77 -6.87
C ILE A 160 -7.18 4.09 -5.63
N ASP A 161 -7.88 3.09 -5.09
CA ASP A 161 -8.68 3.26 -3.88
C ASP A 161 -7.80 3.46 -2.63
N LEU A 162 -6.69 2.71 -2.54
CA LEU A 162 -5.80 2.73 -1.39
C LEU A 162 -5.06 4.07 -1.24
N LEU A 163 -4.66 4.67 -2.35
CA LEU A 163 -3.77 5.82 -2.40
C LEU A 163 -4.48 7.14 -2.75
N GLY A 164 -5.79 7.09 -3.03
CA GLY A 164 -6.57 8.26 -3.44
C GLY A 164 -6.56 9.43 -2.44
N GLY A 165 -6.33 9.13 -1.14
CA GLY A 165 -6.19 10.16 -0.09
C GLY A 165 -4.90 10.98 -0.16
N LEU A 166 -3.96 10.67 -1.06
CA LEU A 166 -2.66 11.35 -1.18
C LEU A 166 -2.65 12.57 -2.11
N HIS A 167 -3.80 12.96 -2.66
CA HIS A 167 -3.95 14.14 -3.54
C HIS A 167 -3.02 14.12 -4.77
N GLN A 168 -3.39 13.34 -5.78
CA GLN A 168 -2.67 13.22 -7.04
C GLN A 168 -1.19 12.83 -6.85
N PRO A 169 -0.90 11.71 -6.19
CA PRO A 169 0.48 11.31 -5.95
C PRO A 169 1.20 10.97 -7.26
N LEU A 170 2.52 11.17 -7.26
CA LEU A 170 3.39 10.57 -8.27
C LEU A 170 3.35 9.05 -8.08
N PHE A 171 3.10 8.28 -9.14
CA PHE A 171 2.98 6.84 -9.07
C PHE A 171 4.03 6.14 -9.91
N ALA A 172 5.09 5.64 -9.26
CA ALA A 172 6.19 4.93 -9.88
C ALA A 172 5.99 3.41 -9.79
N TRP A 173 5.90 2.76 -10.94
CA TRP A 173 5.56 1.35 -11.07
C TRP A 173 6.10 0.75 -12.37
N SER A 174 6.05 -0.57 -12.53
CA SER A 174 6.59 -1.25 -13.73
C SER A 174 5.53 -1.59 -14.79
N GLY A 175 4.34 -1.00 -14.72
CA GLY A 175 3.22 -1.32 -15.58
C GLY A 175 2.32 -2.41 -15.01
N GLY A 176 1.33 -2.84 -15.80
CA GLY A 176 0.36 -3.88 -15.47
C GLY A 176 -0.19 -4.53 -16.73
N ASN A 177 -1.28 -5.27 -16.63
CA ASN A 177 -2.04 -5.69 -17.80
C ASN A 177 -2.75 -4.49 -18.44
N PRO A 178 -3.29 -4.60 -19.69
CA PRO A 178 -3.89 -3.47 -20.39
C PRO A 178 -5.00 -2.74 -19.60
N ASN A 179 -5.81 -3.47 -18.83
CA ASN A 179 -6.90 -2.87 -18.06
C ASN A 179 -6.37 -2.10 -16.84
N VAL A 180 -5.35 -2.64 -16.13
CA VAL A 180 -4.67 -1.91 -15.05
C VAL A 180 -3.99 -0.65 -15.58
N ASN A 181 -3.28 -0.75 -16.71
CA ASN A 181 -2.63 0.40 -17.34
C ASN A 181 -3.65 1.51 -17.67
N ARG A 182 -4.81 1.13 -18.21
CA ARG A 182 -5.89 2.07 -18.51
C ARG A 182 -6.46 2.69 -17.23
N ALA A 183 -6.77 1.88 -16.22
CA ALA A 183 -7.35 2.38 -14.98
C ALA A 183 -6.44 3.38 -14.26
N ILE A 184 -5.12 3.11 -14.22
CA ILE A 184 -4.15 4.05 -13.64
C ILE A 184 -4.03 5.32 -14.49
N ALA A 185 -4.06 5.21 -15.83
CA ALA A 185 -3.99 6.37 -16.72
C ALA A 185 -5.26 7.25 -16.65
N GLU A 186 -6.40 6.69 -16.25
CA GLU A 186 -7.68 7.39 -16.06
C GLU A 186 -7.88 7.89 -14.61
N SER A 187 -7.00 7.49 -13.67
CA SER A 187 -7.02 7.98 -12.29
C SER A 187 -6.45 9.39 -12.17
N ASP A 188 -6.51 9.95 -10.97
CA ASP A 188 -5.90 11.24 -10.63
C ASP A 188 -4.39 11.15 -10.35
N PHE A 189 -3.77 9.97 -10.48
CA PHE A 189 -2.34 9.80 -10.27
C PHE A 189 -1.50 10.46 -11.37
N VAL A 190 -0.38 11.03 -10.98
CA VAL A 190 0.68 11.37 -11.94
C VAL A 190 1.40 10.09 -12.32
N ASP A 191 0.99 9.49 -13.43
CA ASP A 191 1.43 8.18 -13.88
C ASP A 191 2.86 8.22 -14.46
N LEU A 192 3.84 7.81 -13.66
CA LEU A 192 5.24 7.68 -14.04
C LEU A 192 5.54 6.32 -14.70
N HIS A 193 4.66 5.86 -15.60
CA HIS A 193 4.82 4.59 -16.31
C HIS A 193 6.13 4.56 -17.12
N PRO A 194 6.90 3.44 -17.11
CA PRO A 194 8.19 3.34 -17.83
C PRO A 194 8.13 3.59 -19.33
N ALA A 195 6.99 3.34 -19.97
CA ALA A 195 6.83 3.68 -21.40
C ALA A 195 6.74 5.19 -21.66
N LYS A 196 6.29 5.99 -20.67
CA LYS A 196 6.25 7.45 -20.74
C LYS A 196 7.58 8.07 -20.30
N PHE A 197 8.24 7.45 -19.32
CA PHE A 197 9.44 7.94 -18.67
C PHE A 197 10.55 6.87 -18.62
N PRO A 198 11.05 6.37 -19.76
CA PRO A 198 12.01 5.25 -19.78
C PRO A 198 13.33 5.56 -19.09
N GLY A 199 13.73 6.84 -19.01
CA GLY A 199 14.96 7.29 -18.40
C GLY A 199 14.95 7.28 -16.87
N LEU A 200 13.78 7.22 -16.22
CA LEU A 200 13.66 7.19 -14.76
C LEU A 200 14.02 5.83 -14.14
N TYR A 201 14.11 4.79 -14.97
CA TYR A 201 14.21 3.41 -14.47
C TYR A 201 15.41 2.69 -15.03
N ARG A 202 16.05 1.88 -14.20
CA ARG A 202 17.19 1.06 -14.59
C ARG A 202 17.11 -0.35 -13.99
N ARG A 203 17.71 -1.29 -14.67
CA ARG A 203 17.92 -2.63 -14.11
C ARG A 203 19.30 -2.72 -13.52
N GLN A 204 19.37 -3.16 -12.27
CA GLN A 204 20.63 -3.25 -11.53
C GLN A 204 20.68 -4.49 -10.64
N GLY A 205 21.91 -4.80 -10.17
CA GLY A 205 22.17 -5.96 -9.33
C GLY A 205 22.11 -7.29 -10.07
N ASN A 206 22.24 -8.37 -9.32
CA ASN A 206 22.34 -9.74 -9.84
C ASN A 206 21.01 -10.51 -9.80
N ARG A 207 19.92 -9.87 -9.38
CA ARG A 207 18.61 -10.54 -9.34
C ARG A 207 18.07 -10.76 -10.75
N PRO A 208 17.37 -11.87 -10.99
CA PRO A 208 16.77 -12.12 -12.31
C PRO A 208 15.62 -11.12 -12.56
N ARG A 209 15.34 -10.83 -13.82
CA ARG A 209 14.10 -10.14 -14.21
C ARG A 209 12.89 -10.96 -13.74
N PRO A 210 11.86 -10.32 -13.23
CA PRO A 210 11.59 -8.88 -13.16
C PRO A 210 12.05 -8.21 -11.85
N HIS A 211 12.74 -8.90 -10.95
CA HIS A 211 13.06 -8.51 -9.56
C HIS A 211 14.30 -7.61 -9.42
N ASN A 212 14.63 -6.83 -10.44
CA ASN A 212 15.85 -6.01 -10.51
C ASN A 212 15.61 -4.63 -11.17
N PHE A 213 14.43 -4.04 -11.00
CA PHE A 213 14.04 -2.79 -11.62
C PHE A 213 14.00 -1.69 -10.56
N TYR A 214 14.77 -0.62 -10.72
CA TYR A 214 15.02 0.39 -9.70
C TYR A 214 14.96 1.81 -10.27
N SER A 215 14.81 2.78 -9.39
CA SER A 215 14.94 4.21 -9.62
C SER A 215 15.62 4.86 -8.40
N THR A 216 15.65 6.20 -8.37
CA THR A 216 15.87 6.99 -7.16
C THR A 216 14.67 7.88 -6.91
N THR A 217 14.39 8.20 -5.64
CA THR A 217 13.29 9.13 -5.32
C THR A 217 13.55 10.50 -5.90
N ALA A 218 14.80 10.95 -5.94
CA ALA A 218 15.19 12.23 -6.53
C ALA A 218 14.83 12.33 -8.02
N GLU A 219 15.15 11.30 -8.82
CA GLU A 219 14.77 11.25 -10.24
C GLU A 219 13.25 11.23 -10.43
N LEU A 220 12.53 10.48 -9.59
CA LEU A 220 11.07 10.39 -9.63
C LEU A 220 10.41 11.72 -9.24
N PHE A 221 10.86 12.40 -8.20
CA PHE A 221 10.37 13.73 -7.84
C PHE A 221 10.68 14.79 -8.90
N ALA A 222 11.82 14.71 -9.57
CA ALA A 222 12.17 15.61 -10.66
C ALA A 222 11.23 15.52 -11.88
N ALA A 223 10.44 14.43 -11.99
CA ALA A 223 9.43 14.26 -13.01
C ALA A 223 8.06 14.84 -12.62
N THR A 224 7.95 15.57 -11.53
CA THR A 224 6.72 16.28 -11.13
C THR A 224 6.34 17.29 -12.22
N PRO A 225 5.10 17.26 -12.75
CA PRO A 225 4.63 18.25 -13.70
C PRO A 225 4.75 19.67 -13.14
N PRO A 226 5.12 20.69 -13.95
CA PRO A 226 5.30 22.05 -13.48
C PRO A 226 4.03 22.73 -12.92
N ASP A 227 2.87 22.25 -13.38
CA ASP A 227 1.55 22.71 -12.96
C ASP A 227 0.98 21.89 -11.79
N HIS A 228 1.68 20.87 -11.36
CA HIS A 228 1.27 20.08 -10.19
C HIS A 228 1.51 20.90 -8.92
N THR A 229 0.43 21.21 -8.24
CA THR A 229 0.47 21.94 -6.98
C THR A 229 -0.11 21.07 -5.88
N GLY A 230 0.55 21.05 -4.77
CA GLY A 230 0.03 20.49 -3.54
C GLY A 230 0.88 19.38 -2.96
N ARG A 231 1.02 19.52 -1.68
CA ARG A 231 1.54 18.49 -0.77
C ARG A 231 0.37 17.66 -0.23
N PRO A 232 0.60 16.44 0.23
CA PRO A 232 -0.45 15.66 0.88
C PRO A 232 -0.95 16.39 2.15
N THR A 233 -2.22 16.20 2.48
CA THR A 233 -2.78 16.63 3.77
C THR A 233 -2.54 15.56 4.83
N LEU A 234 -2.86 15.85 6.10
CA LEU A 234 -2.82 14.86 7.17
C LEU A 234 -3.69 13.66 6.80
N LEU A 235 -3.05 12.49 6.66
CA LEU A 235 -3.75 11.25 6.30
C LEU A 235 -4.41 10.58 7.51
N PHE A 236 -3.87 10.79 8.70
CA PHE A 236 -4.37 10.22 9.95
C PHE A 236 -4.58 11.30 11.01
N ALA A 237 -5.43 10.98 12.00
CA ALA A 237 -5.46 11.73 13.24
C ALA A 237 -4.29 11.25 14.12
N TYR A 238 -3.46 12.19 14.54
CA TYR A 238 -2.31 11.92 15.38
C TYR A 238 -2.57 12.40 16.82
N VAL A 239 -2.16 11.63 17.80
CA VAL A 239 -2.20 12.04 19.20
C VAL A 239 -1.20 13.17 19.46
N ASP A 240 -1.50 14.02 20.43
CA ASP A 240 -0.61 15.11 20.81
C ASP A 240 0.61 14.62 21.62
N PRO A 241 1.72 15.38 21.58
CA PRO A 241 2.90 15.03 22.35
C PRO A 241 2.59 14.83 23.83
N GLY A 242 2.96 13.67 24.37
CA GLY A 242 2.70 13.30 25.76
C GLY A 242 1.38 12.56 25.98
N GLU A 243 0.48 12.54 25.03
CA GLU A 243 -0.73 11.72 25.06
C GLU A 243 -0.43 10.27 24.67
N ARG A 244 -1.24 9.36 25.20
CA ARG A 244 -1.18 7.95 24.85
C ARG A 244 -2.48 7.53 24.20
N PRO A 245 -2.41 6.81 23.07
CA PRO A 245 -3.63 6.21 22.51
C PRO A 245 -4.23 5.22 23.50
N GLY A 246 -5.54 5.14 23.53
CA GLY A 246 -6.26 4.13 24.32
C GLY A 246 -5.99 2.72 23.78
N GLY A 247 -6.30 1.70 24.62
CA GLY A 247 -6.21 0.32 24.21
C GLY A 247 -5.36 -0.55 25.11
N ARG A 248 -5.10 -1.79 24.68
CA ARG A 248 -4.26 -2.76 25.39
C ARG A 248 -2.83 -2.70 24.86
N ASN A 249 -1.85 -2.87 25.76
CA ASN A 249 -0.46 -2.99 25.36
C ASN A 249 -0.26 -4.29 24.55
N VAL A 250 0.37 -4.17 23.40
CA VAL A 250 0.72 -5.27 22.51
C VAL A 250 2.21 -5.14 22.20
N SER A 251 2.94 -6.25 22.29
CA SER A 251 4.38 -6.31 21.94
C SER A 251 4.66 -7.15 20.71
N ARG A 252 3.66 -7.84 20.18
CA ARG A 252 3.78 -8.73 19.02
C ARG A 252 2.49 -8.76 18.23
N ALA A 253 2.59 -8.64 16.90
CA ALA A 253 1.52 -8.86 15.96
C ALA A 253 1.99 -9.85 14.88
N GLU A 254 1.30 -10.96 14.71
CA GLU A 254 1.63 -11.98 13.71
C GLU A 254 0.37 -12.38 12.95
N PHE A 255 0.46 -12.36 11.63
CA PHE A 255 -0.67 -12.66 10.74
C PHE A 255 -0.18 -13.19 9.40
N ALA A 256 -1.08 -13.79 8.64
CA ALA A 256 -0.83 -14.22 7.28
C ALA A 256 -1.40 -13.22 6.28
N MET A 257 -0.62 -12.92 5.24
CA MET A 257 -1.07 -12.16 4.06
C MET A 257 -0.80 -13.04 2.84
N ASP A 258 -1.82 -13.75 2.37
CA ASP A 258 -1.69 -14.82 1.38
C ASP A 258 -0.63 -15.85 1.81
N ALA A 259 0.39 -16.10 1.00
CA ALA A 259 1.46 -17.04 1.31
C ALA A 259 2.53 -16.48 2.27
N ASN A 260 2.53 -15.20 2.57
CA ASN A 260 3.53 -14.58 3.45
C ASN A 260 3.06 -14.60 4.91
N ARG A 261 3.94 -15.04 5.80
CA ARG A 261 3.76 -14.89 7.25
C ARG A 261 4.48 -13.64 7.73
N VAL A 262 3.72 -12.65 8.20
CA VAL A 262 4.24 -11.36 8.65
C VAL A 262 4.25 -11.32 10.18
N LEU A 263 5.37 -10.90 10.73
CA LEU A 263 5.56 -10.69 12.16
C LEU A 263 6.10 -9.28 12.39
N TRP A 264 5.49 -8.57 13.35
CA TRP A 264 5.99 -7.34 13.92
C TRP A 264 6.21 -7.53 15.42
N GLU A 265 7.40 -7.18 15.87
CA GLU A 265 7.80 -7.25 17.29
C GLU A 265 8.20 -5.86 17.75
N PHE A 266 7.60 -5.40 18.86
CA PHE A 266 7.96 -4.11 19.45
C PHE A 266 9.34 -4.19 20.10
N SER A 267 10.20 -3.24 19.75
CA SER A 267 11.54 -3.06 20.34
C SER A 267 11.56 -1.78 21.17
N PRO A 268 11.76 -1.87 22.48
CA PRO A 268 11.94 -0.68 23.32
C PRO A 268 13.17 0.15 22.98
N GLU A 269 14.20 -0.48 22.39
CA GLU A 269 15.45 0.17 22.02
C GLU A 269 15.27 1.26 20.98
N ILE A 270 14.40 1.00 19.98
CA ILE A 270 14.07 1.97 18.93
C ILE A 270 12.71 2.65 19.14
N ASN A 271 12.01 2.28 20.23
CA ASN A 271 10.62 2.67 20.47
C ASN A 271 9.73 2.46 19.23
N GLY A 272 9.85 1.29 18.61
CA GLY A 272 9.22 0.98 17.33
C GLY A 272 9.08 -0.51 17.09
N TRP A 273 8.57 -0.87 15.93
CA TRP A 273 8.28 -2.23 15.54
C TRP A 273 9.31 -2.74 14.53
N LEU A 274 9.80 -3.94 14.74
CA LEU A 274 10.76 -4.64 13.89
C LEU A 274 10.06 -5.74 13.10
N ARG A 275 10.25 -5.76 11.78
CA ARG A 275 9.62 -6.71 10.88
C ARG A 275 10.38 -8.02 10.74
N ALA A 276 9.63 -9.12 10.64
CA ALA A 276 10.09 -10.39 10.06
C ALA A 276 9.07 -10.91 9.05
N THR A 277 9.55 -11.65 8.06
CA THR A 277 8.71 -12.27 7.04
C THR A 277 9.15 -13.72 6.84
N ASP A 278 8.21 -14.65 6.86
CA ASP A 278 8.44 -16.10 6.72
C ASP A 278 9.47 -16.64 7.73
N GLY A 279 9.42 -16.15 8.98
CA GLY A 279 10.29 -16.54 10.07
C GLY A 279 11.72 -16.00 10.00
N ARG A 280 12.00 -15.05 9.10
CA ARG A 280 13.31 -14.41 8.95
C ARG A 280 13.21 -12.91 9.17
N SER A 281 14.20 -12.31 9.83
CA SER A 281 14.31 -10.85 9.90
C SER A 281 14.27 -10.24 8.51
N HIS A 282 13.44 -9.23 8.32
CA HIS A 282 13.31 -8.51 7.06
C HIS A 282 14.21 -7.29 7.12
N HIS A 283 15.16 -7.19 6.21
CA HIS A 283 16.12 -6.09 6.16
C HIS A 283 15.87 -5.19 4.96
N ASP A 284 16.18 -3.92 5.11
CA ASP A 284 16.29 -2.99 4.02
C ASP A 284 17.69 -3.08 3.38
N GLU A 285 17.77 -3.12 2.05
CA GLU A 285 19.04 -3.26 1.32
C GLU A 285 19.86 -1.97 1.37
N LEU A 286 19.20 -0.81 1.45
CA LEU A 286 19.85 0.50 1.43
C LEU A 286 20.62 0.76 2.73
N THR A 287 19.97 0.52 3.87
CA THR A 287 20.58 0.75 5.19
C THR A 287 21.28 -0.47 5.77
N GLY A 288 20.88 -1.67 5.35
CA GLY A 288 21.28 -2.93 5.97
C GLY A 288 20.55 -3.24 7.27
N ASP A 289 19.76 -2.31 7.79
CA ASP A 289 19.03 -2.44 9.04
C ASP A 289 17.76 -3.28 8.86
N ARG A 290 17.25 -3.80 9.98
CA ARG A 290 15.95 -4.46 9.98
C ARG A 290 14.85 -3.44 9.65
N VAL A 291 13.92 -3.82 8.76
CA VAL A 291 12.75 -2.98 8.45
C VAL A 291 11.98 -2.68 9.73
N SER A 292 11.76 -1.41 9.99
CA SER A 292 11.16 -0.91 11.20
C SER A 292 10.14 0.19 10.95
N THR A 293 9.25 0.42 11.92
CA THR A 293 8.27 1.51 11.87
C THR A 293 7.83 1.89 13.28
N THR A 294 7.35 3.10 13.46
CA THR A 294 6.77 3.56 14.74
C THR A 294 5.35 3.02 14.96
N ASN A 295 4.59 2.78 13.90
CA ASN A 295 3.21 2.33 13.97
C ASN A 295 2.96 1.18 13.01
N VAL A 296 2.12 0.22 13.42
CA VAL A 296 1.60 -0.84 12.56
C VAL A 296 0.08 -0.78 12.59
N VAL A 297 -0.54 -0.61 11.43
CA VAL A 297 -1.99 -0.62 11.25
C VAL A 297 -2.36 -1.86 10.46
N ILE A 298 -3.25 -2.69 10.99
CA ILE A 298 -3.73 -3.91 10.34
C ILE A 298 -5.18 -3.70 9.97
N LEU A 299 -5.48 -3.74 8.68
CA LEU A 299 -6.83 -3.60 8.15
C LEU A 299 -7.29 -4.96 7.61
N GLU A 300 -8.40 -5.45 8.13
CA GLU A 300 -9.10 -6.60 7.58
C GLU A 300 -10.10 -6.10 6.53
N THR A 301 -9.91 -6.50 5.30
CA THR A 301 -10.69 -6.01 4.15
C THR A 301 -11.23 -7.17 3.31
N GLY A 302 -12.39 -6.96 2.70
CA GLY A 302 -12.92 -7.88 1.70
C GLY A 302 -12.34 -7.59 0.32
N TYR A 303 -12.09 -8.65 -0.45
CA TYR A 303 -11.67 -8.54 -1.85
C TYR A 303 -12.85 -8.67 -2.78
N ARG A 304 -12.89 -7.81 -3.80
CA ARG A 304 -13.81 -7.94 -4.92
C ARG A 304 -13.01 -8.24 -6.18
N PRO A 305 -13.53 -9.11 -7.08
CA PRO A 305 -12.91 -9.29 -8.40
C PRO A 305 -12.80 -7.94 -9.11
N SER A 306 -11.63 -7.65 -9.64
CA SER A 306 -11.42 -6.47 -10.48
C SER A 306 -11.89 -6.76 -11.91
N ILE A 307 -12.31 -5.73 -12.63
CA ILE A 307 -12.55 -5.77 -14.08
C ILE A 307 -11.23 -5.80 -14.88
N ALA A 308 -10.11 -5.65 -14.20
CA ALA A 308 -8.77 -5.60 -14.79
C ALA A 308 -8.08 -6.98 -14.81
#